data_a16e0e050c06b664c512d4be9abcea4e
#
_entry.id   a16e0e050c06b664c512d4be9abcea4e
#
_cell.length_a   1.000
_cell.length_b   1.000
_cell.length_c   1.000
_cell.angle_alpha   90.00
_cell.angle_beta   90.00
_cell.angle_gamma   90.00
#
_symmetry.space_group_name_H-M   'P 1'
#
loop_
_entity.id
_entity.type
_entity.pdbx_description
1 polymer ?
#
loop_
_entity_poly.entity_id
_entity_poly.type
_entity_poly.pdbx_seq_one_letter_code
_entity_poly.pdbx_strand_id
1 'polypeptide(L)'
;MATDDDGGATAPPASFPASATGRTARTRWLRRLRGAAGMLALVALAGWAAHAVALRAGLARLGEAASHRLDVEATRLEGELARFEFLPPLLETSPQVLDLLAAPRDAARRAEASRYLHALNAIAGAEILYVLDPTGYVAASSDDGQPGTPAGRDLSYRPYFRDALVTGRGRFYGLGVTSGVPGDYLAYALPRGGPLRGVATVKVDLRRAEQAWAQLPGEMLLVDTRGVVVLASHADWKYRPLAPLDEAARQEVAQARRYGEARLVPLAWRELARLDAHSTRVRAEGRAYVATAHDADGGRWRLLLLSDEAPVRAAAGWAGASAALLAAVLLLAALVLRQRRRIVREQLASRAALQAAHDSLERRVQERTAELRAAQAELVHAGQLAVLGQMSAGMVHELNQPLAALHTLSDNAALLLERGRAEDARANLGRIAQLVARLGKLTAQLKVFAHKRTEPPEPVPLDKAVREALLLHGQRVRDLGVAVAVALRPPALAVLAEETRLVQVLGNLVGNALDAMAEEPPAGPPRRLAIEAAAPPAGAPCRIVVANSGPPIPPAVAARLFEPFFTTKPAGRGLGLGLMISSHIVQAFGGSLRAAQAGELPAGMGAAFFVELPAAESGA
;
A
#
# COMPACT_ATOMS: atom_id res chain seq x y z
N MET A 1 19.03 -86.71 -16.72
CA MET A 1 18.73 -86.54 -15.32
C MET A 1 18.77 -85.02 -15.09
N ALA A 2 17.73 -84.43 -15.38
CA ALA A 2 16.74 -83.66 -14.71
C ALA A 2 17.31 -82.79 -13.59
N THR A 3 17.18 -81.50 -13.72
CA THR A 3 16.41 -80.65 -12.79
C THR A 3 16.29 -79.25 -13.35
N ASP A 4 15.06 -78.82 -13.35
CA ASP A 4 14.55 -77.50 -13.64
C ASP A 4 15.23 -76.36 -12.84
N ASP A 5 15.44 -75.26 -13.51
CA ASP A 5 15.84 -74.00 -12.90
C ASP A 5 14.78 -72.92 -13.20
N ASP A 6 14.08 -72.53 -12.14
CA ASP A 6 12.94 -71.63 -12.14
C ASP A 6 13.49 -70.20 -11.98
N GLY A 7 13.59 -69.45 -13.09
CA GLY A 7 14.12 -68.10 -13.16
C GLY A 7 13.15 -67.04 -12.70
N GLY A 8 13.18 -66.70 -11.42
CA GLY A 8 12.51 -65.53 -10.87
C GLY A 8 13.09 -64.21 -11.35
N ALA A 9 12.42 -63.55 -12.29
CA ALA A 9 12.77 -62.21 -12.75
C ALA A 9 12.45 -61.17 -11.69
N THR A 10 13.47 -60.67 -10.99
CA THR A 10 13.40 -59.48 -10.12
C THR A 10 13.39 -58.24 -10.97
N ALA A 11 12.28 -57.46 -10.89
CA ALA A 11 12.18 -56.15 -11.49
C ALA A 11 13.20 -55.18 -10.85
N PRO A 12 13.82 -54.25 -11.62
CA PRO A 12 14.74 -53.25 -11.07
C PRO A 12 13.98 -52.21 -10.23
N PRO A 13 14.60 -51.67 -9.16
CA PRO A 13 13.96 -50.67 -8.32
C PRO A 13 13.78 -49.35 -9.08
N ALA A 14 12.61 -48.78 -8.96
CA ALA A 14 12.25 -47.50 -9.52
C ALA A 14 13.25 -46.41 -9.08
N SER A 15 13.99 -45.85 -10.01
CA SER A 15 14.86 -44.70 -9.81
C SER A 15 14.00 -43.50 -9.53
N PHE A 16 14.00 -43.02 -8.28
CA PHE A 16 13.45 -41.71 -7.89
C PHE A 16 14.21 -40.62 -8.64
N PRO A 17 13.55 -39.63 -9.26
CA PRO A 17 14.26 -38.52 -9.89
C PRO A 17 14.90 -37.68 -8.79
N ALA A 18 16.23 -37.68 -8.72
CA ALA A 18 17.02 -36.86 -7.82
C ALA A 18 16.75 -35.38 -8.07
N SER A 19 16.12 -34.77 -7.10
CA SER A 19 16.11 -33.35 -6.70
C SER A 19 16.57 -32.31 -7.75
N ALA A 20 15.69 -31.94 -8.66
CA ALA A 20 15.78 -30.69 -9.43
C ALA A 20 15.53 -29.42 -8.54
N THR A 21 15.05 -29.60 -7.31
CA THR A 21 14.67 -28.51 -6.37
C THR A 21 15.86 -27.78 -5.74
N GLY A 22 17.02 -28.41 -5.60
CA GLY A 22 18.21 -27.79 -4.97
C GLY A 22 18.92 -26.73 -5.82
N ARG A 23 18.98 -26.90 -7.14
CA ARG A 23 19.64 -25.94 -8.05
C ARG A 23 18.86 -24.64 -8.23
N THR A 24 17.54 -24.71 -8.24
CA THR A 24 16.67 -23.52 -8.37
C THR A 24 16.62 -22.68 -7.10
N ALA A 25 16.75 -23.30 -5.91
CA ALA A 25 16.81 -22.59 -4.63
C ALA A 25 18.14 -21.81 -4.49
N ARG A 26 19.27 -22.42 -4.85
CA ARG A 26 20.62 -21.82 -4.80
C ARG A 26 20.75 -20.63 -5.75
N THR A 27 20.20 -20.71 -6.96
CA THR A 27 20.21 -19.59 -7.92
C THR A 27 19.31 -18.43 -7.49
N ARG A 28 18.16 -18.70 -6.86
CA ARG A 28 17.27 -17.66 -6.28
C ARG A 28 17.94 -16.97 -5.10
N TRP A 29 18.61 -17.69 -4.23
CA TRP A 29 19.37 -17.17 -3.10
C TRP A 29 20.52 -16.27 -3.56
N LEU A 30 21.31 -16.70 -4.55
CA LEU A 30 22.40 -15.92 -5.15
C LEU A 30 21.90 -14.63 -5.81
N ARG A 31 20.74 -14.65 -6.48
CA ARG A 31 20.13 -13.43 -7.05
C ARG A 31 19.69 -12.44 -5.95
N ARG A 32 19.14 -12.93 -4.85
CA ARG A 32 18.76 -12.09 -3.69
C ARG A 32 19.98 -11.47 -3.05
N LEU A 33 21.06 -12.23 -2.85
CA LEU A 33 22.33 -11.71 -2.31
C LEU A 33 22.94 -10.64 -3.21
N ARG A 34 22.98 -10.87 -4.53
CA ARG A 34 23.46 -9.85 -5.49
C ARG A 34 22.61 -8.58 -5.46
N GLY A 35 21.32 -8.71 -5.34
CA GLY A 35 20.41 -7.57 -5.20
C GLY A 35 20.64 -6.79 -3.90
N ALA A 36 20.81 -7.47 -2.77
CA ALA A 36 21.12 -6.85 -1.48
C ALA A 36 22.51 -6.18 -1.49
N ALA A 37 23.51 -6.84 -2.05
CA ALA A 37 24.85 -6.27 -2.21
C ALA A 37 24.85 -5.02 -3.11
N GLY A 38 24.10 -5.04 -4.21
CA GLY A 38 23.92 -3.86 -5.08
C GLY A 38 23.27 -2.68 -4.37
N MET A 39 22.25 -2.93 -3.54
CA MET A 39 21.60 -1.89 -2.74
C MET A 39 22.54 -1.29 -1.69
N LEU A 40 23.29 -2.14 -0.97
CA LEU A 40 24.30 -1.69 0.00
C LEU A 40 25.39 -0.85 -0.68
N ALA A 41 25.86 -1.27 -1.85
CA ALA A 41 26.83 -0.51 -2.64
C ALA A 41 26.30 0.87 -3.05
N LEU A 42 25.03 0.96 -3.42
CA LEU A 42 24.39 2.22 -3.81
C LEU A 42 24.23 3.17 -2.63
N VAL A 43 23.86 2.68 -1.45
CA VAL A 43 23.79 3.45 -0.20
C VAL A 43 25.18 3.93 0.20
N ALA A 44 26.19 3.06 0.15
CA ALA A 44 27.58 3.40 0.46
C ALA A 44 28.12 4.47 -0.53
N LEU A 45 27.84 4.33 -1.82
CA LEU A 45 28.22 5.30 -2.85
C LEU A 45 27.58 6.66 -2.61
N ALA A 46 26.29 6.72 -2.28
CA ALA A 46 25.59 7.97 -1.97
C ALA A 46 26.20 8.67 -0.76
N GLY A 47 26.47 7.92 0.32
CA GLY A 47 27.14 8.43 1.52
C GLY A 47 28.56 8.92 1.24
N TRP A 48 29.35 8.15 0.48
CA TRP A 48 30.70 8.51 0.09
C TRP A 48 30.72 9.77 -0.80
N ALA A 49 29.83 9.85 -1.79
CA ALA A 49 29.74 11.00 -2.69
C ALA A 49 29.37 12.28 -1.92
N ALA A 50 28.37 12.22 -1.05
CA ALA A 50 27.97 13.35 -0.21
C ALA A 50 29.10 13.78 0.74
N HIS A 51 29.79 12.82 1.38
CA HIS A 51 30.96 13.09 2.21
C HIS A 51 32.07 13.79 1.40
N ALA A 52 32.41 13.26 0.22
CA ALA A 52 33.46 13.83 -0.61
C ALA A 52 33.12 15.25 -1.09
N VAL A 53 31.87 15.51 -1.48
CA VAL A 53 31.41 16.85 -1.89
C VAL A 53 31.43 17.81 -0.71
N ALA A 54 30.88 17.41 0.45
CA ALA A 54 30.85 18.25 1.65
C ALA A 54 32.27 18.58 2.15
N LEU A 55 33.16 17.59 2.14
CA LEU A 55 34.57 17.79 2.53
C LEU A 55 35.27 18.77 1.61
N ARG A 56 35.17 18.59 0.27
CA ARG A 56 35.78 19.52 -0.69
C ARG A 56 35.26 20.95 -0.55
N ALA A 57 33.93 21.09 -0.47
CA ALA A 57 33.30 22.39 -0.31
C ALA A 57 33.67 23.05 1.04
N GLY A 58 33.74 22.26 2.11
CA GLY A 58 34.13 22.75 3.43
C GLY A 58 35.58 23.20 3.51
N LEU A 59 36.50 22.44 2.91
CA LEU A 59 37.93 22.85 2.84
C LEU A 59 38.11 24.09 2.00
N ALA A 60 37.43 24.23 0.86
CA ALA A 60 37.48 25.42 0.01
C ALA A 60 36.97 26.66 0.77
N ARG A 61 35.84 26.55 1.48
CA ARG A 61 35.30 27.65 2.31
C ARG A 61 36.27 28.06 3.43
N LEU A 62 36.96 27.08 4.05
CA LEU A 62 37.98 27.38 5.04
C LEU A 62 39.13 28.19 4.44
N GLY A 63 39.64 27.81 3.25
CA GLY A 63 40.68 28.53 2.53
C GLY A 63 40.25 29.95 2.17
N GLU A 64 39.06 30.12 1.62
CA GLU A 64 38.51 31.43 1.26
C GLU A 64 38.36 32.36 2.47
N ALA A 65 37.76 31.85 3.55
CA ALA A 65 37.63 32.61 4.80
C ALA A 65 38.99 32.97 5.43
N ALA A 66 39.95 32.05 5.33
CA ALA A 66 41.33 32.30 5.76
C ALA A 66 42.03 33.37 4.90
N SER A 67 41.84 33.33 3.58
CA SER A 67 42.41 34.33 2.66
C SER A 67 41.92 35.74 3.00
N HIS A 68 40.61 35.94 3.11
CA HIS A 68 40.06 37.24 3.50
C HIS A 68 40.61 37.77 4.84
N ARG A 69 40.78 36.87 5.80
CA ARG A 69 41.33 37.23 7.11
C ARG A 69 42.79 37.60 7.03
N LEU A 70 43.58 36.85 6.22
CA LEU A 70 44.99 37.15 5.97
C LEU A 70 45.19 38.49 5.27
N ASP A 71 44.33 38.83 4.30
CA ASP A 71 44.39 40.13 3.62
C ASP A 71 44.24 41.29 4.62
N VAL A 72 43.30 41.17 5.56
CA VAL A 72 43.08 42.17 6.62
C VAL A 72 44.28 42.26 7.55
N GLU A 73 44.82 41.14 8.02
CA GLU A 73 45.94 41.12 8.96
C GLU A 73 47.26 41.52 8.27
N ALA A 74 47.47 41.18 6.99
CA ALA A 74 48.59 41.65 6.20
C ALA A 74 48.57 43.16 6.05
N THR A 75 47.44 43.75 5.63
CA THR A 75 47.27 45.19 5.52
C THR A 75 47.51 45.90 6.86
N ARG A 76 47.03 45.31 7.96
CA ARG A 76 47.26 45.85 9.30
C ARG A 76 48.72 45.83 9.68
N LEU A 77 49.41 44.68 9.47
CA LEU A 77 50.84 44.54 9.74
C LEU A 77 51.67 45.51 8.90
N GLU A 78 51.40 45.64 7.60
CA GLU A 78 52.04 46.61 6.70
C GLU A 78 51.81 48.05 7.16
N GLY A 79 50.56 48.37 7.55
CA GLY A 79 50.23 49.71 8.09
C GLY A 79 51.00 50.03 9.39
N GLU A 80 51.10 49.05 10.30
CA GLU A 80 51.88 49.18 11.53
C GLU A 80 53.39 49.45 11.23
N LEU A 81 53.96 48.71 10.25
CA LEU A 81 55.35 48.88 9.88
C LEU A 81 55.58 50.22 9.13
N ALA A 82 54.70 50.54 8.18
CA ALA A 82 54.80 51.80 7.38
C ALA A 82 54.71 53.04 8.28
N ARG A 83 53.97 52.96 9.39
CA ARG A 83 53.89 54.04 10.38
C ARG A 83 55.26 54.53 10.92
N PHE A 84 56.26 53.66 10.92
CA PHE A 84 57.57 53.94 11.46
C PHE A 84 58.65 54.23 10.37
N GLU A 85 58.34 54.01 9.09
CA GLU A 85 59.32 54.21 7.98
C GLU A 85 59.79 55.63 7.82
N PHE A 86 59.01 56.63 8.23
CA PHE A 86 59.41 58.03 8.10
C PHE A 86 60.34 58.48 9.22
N LEU A 87 60.46 57.81 10.36
CA LEU A 87 61.21 58.20 11.54
C LEU A 87 62.73 58.27 11.28
N PRO A 88 63.41 57.24 10.74
CA PRO A 88 64.84 57.32 10.49
C PRO A 88 65.20 58.42 9.49
N PRO A 89 64.53 58.63 8.35
CA PRO A 89 64.79 59.76 7.45
C PRO A 89 64.59 61.11 8.12
N LEU A 90 63.63 61.28 9.02
CA LEU A 90 63.36 62.53 9.73
C LEU A 90 64.58 63.01 10.52
N LEU A 91 65.44 62.11 10.99
CA LEU A 91 66.63 62.41 11.72
C LEU A 91 67.72 63.07 10.86
N GLU A 92 67.64 63.04 9.53
CA GLU A 92 68.53 63.70 8.59
C GLU A 92 68.52 65.21 8.77
N THR A 93 67.42 65.80 9.22
CA THR A 93 67.24 67.21 9.43
C THR A 93 67.47 67.68 10.87
N SER A 94 67.80 66.78 11.77
CA SER A 94 67.95 67.05 13.20
C SER A 94 69.36 67.59 13.50
N PRO A 95 69.53 68.84 13.97
CA PRO A 95 70.82 69.34 14.36
C PRO A 95 71.50 68.54 15.45
N GLN A 96 70.71 68.08 16.44
CA GLN A 96 71.21 67.29 17.59
C GLN A 96 71.84 65.96 17.13
N VAL A 97 71.24 65.31 16.12
CA VAL A 97 71.77 64.06 15.59
C VAL A 97 72.96 64.31 14.68
N LEU A 98 72.91 65.33 13.86
CA LEU A 98 74.02 65.66 12.94
C LEU A 98 75.26 66.12 13.74
N ASP A 99 75.09 66.95 14.80
CA ASP A 99 76.17 67.40 15.66
C ASP A 99 76.79 66.22 16.43
N LEU A 100 76.00 65.27 16.89
CA LEU A 100 76.52 64.04 17.49
C LEU A 100 77.33 63.23 16.48
N LEU A 101 76.83 63.04 15.25
CA LEU A 101 77.56 62.30 14.22
C LEU A 101 78.81 62.96 13.75
N ALA A 102 78.96 64.29 13.90
CA ALA A 102 80.25 65.02 13.68
C ALA A 102 81.25 64.72 14.79
N ALA A 103 80.87 64.43 16.01
CA ALA A 103 81.70 64.03 17.13
C ALA A 103 81.05 62.90 17.98
N PRO A 104 81.06 61.66 17.52
CA PRO A 104 80.28 60.55 18.13
C PRO A 104 80.70 60.16 19.54
N ARG A 105 81.90 60.59 19.97
CA ARG A 105 82.42 60.26 21.34
C ARG A 105 82.18 61.41 22.34
N ASP A 106 81.59 62.52 21.95
CA ASP A 106 81.27 63.63 22.84
C ASP A 106 80.08 63.27 23.73
N ALA A 107 80.26 63.17 25.06
CA ALA A 107 79.25 62.75 26.01
C ALA A 107 78.13 63.79 26.11
N ALA A 108 78.36 65.08 25.96
CA ALA A 108 77.37 66.15 26.02
C ALA A 108 76.42 66.06 24.79
N ARG A 109 76.98 65.91 23.62
CA ARG A 109 76.21 65.71 22.37
C ARG A 109 75.45 64.43 22.37
N ARG A 110 76.01 63.33 22.94
CA ARG A 110 75.28 62.09 23.12
C ARG A 110 74.04 62.28 24.04
N ALA A 111 74.25 62.92 25.18
CA ALA A 111 73.14 63.16 26.11
C ALA A 111 72.04 64.05 25.49
N GLU A 112 72.40 65.03 24.66
CA GLU A 112 71.46 65.90 23.98
C GLU A 112 70.67 65.12 22.88
N ALA A 113 71.40 64.38 22.04
CA ALA A 113 70.78 63.56 21.00
C ALA A 113 69.92 62.45 21.63
N SER A 114 70.35 61.81 22.71
CA SER A 114 69.53 60.79 23.41
C SER A 114 68.22 61.37 23.98
N ARG A 115 68.27 62.61 24.56
CA ARG A 115 67.07 63.31 25.01
C ARG A 115 66.11 63.63 23.84
N TYR A 116 66.65 64.09 22.71
CA TYR A 116 65.91 64.35 21.51
C TYR A 116 65.26 63.09 20.95
N LEU A 117 66.00 61.98 20.84
CA LEU A 117 65.50 60.70 20.39
C LEU A 117 64.44 60.15 21.37
N HIS A 118 64.62 60.33 22.68
CA HIS A 118 63.63 59.93 23.70
C HIS A 118 62.33 60.73 23.49
N ALA A 119 62.39 62.04 23.37
CA ALA A 119 61.21 62.90 23.16
C ALA A 119 60.48 62.54 21.86
N LEU A 120 61.21 62.34 20.76
CA LEU A 120 60.65 61.91 19.48
C LEU A 120 60.01 60.54 19.57
N ASN A 121 60.66 59.57 20.22
CA ASN A 121 60.11 58.21 20.36
C ASN A 121 58.92 58.17 21.29
N ALA A 122 58.82 59.00 22.32
CA ALA A 122 57.66 59.15 23.15
C ALA A 122 56.37 59.51 22.38
N ILE A 123 56.51 60.32 21.31
CA ILE A 123 55.44 60.68 20.41
C ILE A 123 55.18 59.58 19.39
N ALA A 124 56.25 59.05 18.79
CA ALA A 124 56.15 58.04 17.74
C ALA A 124 55.66 56.69 18.26
N GLY A 125 56.02 56.28 19.48
CA GLY A 125 55.64 55.04 20.07
C GLY A 125 56.33 53.79 19.52
N ALA A 126 57.53 53.98 18.92
CA ALA A 126 58.38 52.84 18.56
C ALA A 126 59.00 52.16 19.82
N GLU A 127 59.53 50.96 19.67
CA GLU A 127 60.23 50.34 20.78
C GLU A 127 61.47 51.08 21.18
N ILE A 128 62.37 51.34 20.21
CA ILE A 128 63.61 52.09 20.38
C ILE A 128 63.94 52.80 19.10
N LEU A 129 64.44 54.03 19.22
CA LEU A 129 65.02 54.85 18.14
C LEU A 129 66.48 55.16 18.50
N TYR A 130 67.44 54.84 17.64
CA TYR A 130 68.86 55.05 17.90
C TYR A 130 69.65 55.39 16.62
N VAL A 131 70.82 55.95 16.83
CA VAL A 131 71.72 56.34 15.76
C VAL A 131 73.07 55.66 15.94
N LEU A 132 73.55 55.06 14.83
CA LEU A 132 74.89 54.47 14.76
C LEU A 132 75.87 55.41 14.07
N ASP A 133 77.07 55.38 14.51
CA ASP A 133 78.16 56.00 13.79
C ASP A 133 78.58 55.21 12.53
N PRO A 134 79.45 55.72 11.65
CA PRO A 134 79.89 55.02 10.44
C PRO A 134 80.56 53.66 10.68
N THR A 135 81.04 53.40 11.90
CA THR A 135 81.70 52.13 12.30
C THR A 135 80.73 51.10 12.82
N GLY A 136 79.48 51.48 13.08
CA GLY A 136 78.44 50.60 13.56
C GLY A 136 78.24 50.61 15.08
N TYR A 137 78.91 51.54 15.80
CA TYR A 137 78.64 51.76 17.22
C TYR A 137 77.38 52.62 17.41
N VAL A 138 76.56 52.28 18.36
CA VAL A 138 75.39 53.08 18.71
C VAL A 138 75.81 54.30 19.47
N ALA A 139 75.76 55.47 18.80
CA ALA A 139 76.20 56.75 19.33
C ALA A 139 75.18 57.39 20.30
N ALA A 140 73.87 57.24 20.06
CA ALA A 140 72.80 57.70 20.91
C ALA A 140 71.56 56.77 20.80
N SER A 141 70.72 56.67 21.81
CA SER A 141 69.51 55.88 21.83
C SER A 141 68.39 56.54 22.63
N SER A 142 67.16 56.34 22.24
CA SER A 142 65.95 56.87 22.92
C SER A 142 65.72 56.29 24.32
N ASP A 143 66.38 55.17 24.63
CA ASP A 143 66.34 54.45 25.92
C ASP A 143 67.72 54.54 26.65
N ASP A 144 68.53 55.51 26.29
CA ASP A 144 69.88 55.70 26.91
C ASP A 144 69.75 55.82 28.45
N GLY A 145 70.59 55.06 29.18
CA GLY A 145 70.54 54.97 30.62
C GLY A 145 69.58 53.94 31.16
N GLN A 146 68.75 53.24 30.33
CA GLN A 146 67.88 52.16 30.78
C GLN A 146 68.54 50.76 30.69
N PRO A 147 68.16 49.82 31.50
CA PRO A 147 68.62 48.43 31.36
C PRO A 147 68.28 47.89 29.95
N GLY A 148 69.25 47.33 29.26
CA GLY A 148 69.07 46.76 27.94
C GLY A 148 69.17 47.76 26.75
N THR A 149 69.60 49.02 26.99
CA THR A 149 69.87 49.99 25.94
C THR A 149 70.96 49.47 25.00
N PRO A 150 70.84 49.70 23.67
CA PRO A 150 71.89 49.40 22.72
C PRO A 150 73.02 50.48 22.72
N ALA A 151 72.88 51.60 23.42
CA ALA A 151 73.84 52.67 23.44
C ALA A 151 75.27 52.18 23.79
N GLY A 152 76.27 52.57 22.96
CA GLY A 152 77.65 52.14 23.12
C GLY A 152 77.97 50.69 22.72
N ARG A 153 77.06 50.02 22.04
CA ARG A 153 77.25 48.65 21.51
C ARG A 153 77.66 48.71 20.04
N ASP A 154 78.51 47.77 19.67
CA ASP A 154 78.81 47.49 18.26
C ASP A 154 77.74 46.64 17.61
N LEU A 155 77.04 47.14 16.62
CA LEU A 155 76.05 46.52 15.82
C LEU A 155 76.39 46.47 14.33
N SER A 156 77.69 46.66 14.01
CA SER A 156 78.26 46.70 12.62
C SER A 156 77.96 45.37 11.88
N TYR A 157 77.85 44.27 12.56
CA TYR A 157 77.52 42.94 11.98
C TYR A 157 76.07 42.78 11.57
N ARG A 158 75.16 43.65 12.03
CA ARG A 158 73.76 43.59 11.73
C ARG A 158 73.43 43.87 10.27
N PRO A 159 72.60 43.03 9.63
CA PRO A 159 72.22 43.21 8.21
C PRO A 159 71.61 44.57 7.93
N TYR A 160 70.72 45.11 8.74
CA TYR A 160 70.10 46.42 8.52
C TYR A 160 71.13 47.57 8.44
N PHE A 161 72.23 47.50 9.20
CA PHE A 161 73.29 48.46 9.18
C PHE A 161 74.11 48.36 7.85
N ARG A 162 74.51 47.13 7.52
CA ARG A 162 75.27 46.84 6.30
C ARG A 162 74.49 47.22 5.04
N ASP A 163 73.20 46.86 5.02
CA ASP A 163 72.33 47.20 3.88
C ASP A 163 72.12 48.68 3.75
N ALA A 164 71.97 49.42 4.87
CA ALA A 164 71.90 50.90 4.85
C ALA A 164 73.15 51.53 4.34
N LEU A 165 74.34 50.98 4.63
CA LEU A 165 75.60 51.49 4.07
C LEU A 165 75.66 51.35 2.54
N VAL A 166 75.11 50.26 1.99
CA VAL A 166 75.22 49.99 0.53
C VAL A 166 74.05 50.60 -0.24
N THR A 167 72.82 50.51 0.26
CA THR A 167 71.62 50.89 -0.48
C THR A 167 70.95 52.18 0.02
N GLY A 168 71.48 52.76 1.11
CA GLY A 168 70.91 53.93 1.80
C GLY A 168 69.78 53.55 2.74
N ARG A 169 69.23 52.29 2.68
CA ARG A 169 68.19 51.78 3.55
C ARG A 169 68.53 50.36 3.94
N GLY A 170 68.15 49.96 5.17
CA GLY A 170 68.29 48.60 5.66
C GLY A 170 67.10 48.20 6.43
N ARG A 171 66.77 46.98 6.31
CA ARG A 171 65.64 46.41 7.05
C ARG A 171 65.94 44.97 7.51
N PHE A 172 65.63 44.68 8.74
CA PHE A 172 66.01 43.41 9.35
C PHE A 172 65.09 43.08 10.48
N TYR A 173 64.55 41.85 10.48
CA TYR A 173 63.91 41.31 11.65
C TYR A 173 64.88 40.47 12.47
N GLY A 174 64.81 40.62 13.77
CA GLY A 174 65.65 39.83 14.64
C GLY A 174 65.42 40.14 16.14
N LEU A 175 66.08 39.35 16.98
CA LEU A 175 66.08 39.58 18.41
C LEU A 175 66.99 40.75 18.74
N GLY A 176 66.55 41.60 19.66
CA GLY A 176 67.35 42.63 20.26
C GLY A 176 68.50 42.03 21.02
N VAL A 177 69.75 42.48 20.74
CA VAL A 177 70.98 41.93 21.36
C VAL A 177 71.02 42.16 22.84
N THR A 178 70.42 43.25 23.28
CA THR A 178 70.46 43.71 24.67
C THR A 178 69.08 43.37 25.37
N SER A 179 68.00 43.56 24.66
CA SER A 179 66.67 43.39 25.22
C SER A 179 66.13 41.94 25.13
N GLY A 180 66.69 41.13 24.19
CA GLY A 180 66.12 39.80 23.90
C GLY A 180 64.73 39.86 23.24
N VAL A 181 64.16 41.02 23.03
CA VAL A 181 62.83 41.23 22.45
C VAL A 181 62.93 41.23 20.93
N PRO A 182 62.09 40.48 20.23
CA PRO A 182 62.05 40.51 18.76
C PRO A 182 61.48 41.83 18.25
N GLY A 183 61.98 42.28 17.11
CA GLY A 183 61.46 43.49 16.43
C GLY A 183 61.88 43.56 14.98
N ASP A 184 61.16 44.36 14.22
CA ASP A 184 61.60 44.74 12.87
C ASP A 184 62.42 46.07 12.92
N TYR A 185 63.59 46.03 12.37
CA TYR A 185 64.57 47.18 12.36
C TYR A 185 64.52 47.86 11.00
N LEU A 186 64.19 49.15 11.01
CA LEU A 186 64.18 49.99 9.83
C LEU A 186 65.37 50.97 9.95
N ALA A 187 66.35 50.88 9.07
CA ALA A 187 67.56 51.70 9.08
C ALA A 187 67.65 52.59 7.85
N TYR A 188 68.22 53.76 8.04
CA TYR A 188 68.39 54.77 7.02
C TYR A 188 69.75 55.47 7.15
N ALA A 189 70.47 55.55 6.05
CA ALA A 189 71.80 56.23 6.02
C ALA A 189 71.64 57.76 6.09
N LEU A 190 72.46 58.39 6.95
CA LEU A 190 72.44 59.84 7.19
C LEU A 190 73.72 60.48 6.74
N PRO A 191 73.72 61.55 5.92
CA PRO A 191 72.60 61.96 5.05
C PRO A 191 72.50 61.06 3.81
N ARG A 192 71.36 61.04 3.15
CA ARG A 192 71.13 60.20 1.97
C ARG A 192 71.94 60.62 0.73
N GLY A 193 72.26 61.83 0.60
CA GLY A 193 72.92 62.41 -0.62
C GLY A 193 74.28 62.96 -0.40
N GLY A 194 75.04 62.52 0.62
CA GLY A 194 76.38 63.03 0.94
C GLY A 194 77.33 62.01 1.52
N PRO A 195 78.51 62.41 2.02
CA PRO A 195 79.35 61.44 2.73
C PRO A 195 78.63 60.94 3.96
N LEU A 196 78.59 59.62 4.10
CA LEU A 196 77.90 58.92 5.20
C LEU A 196 78.45 59.39 6.53
N ARG A 197 77.59 59.83 7.43
CA ARG A 197 77.93 60.24 8.81
C ARG A 197 77.41 59.26 9.85
N GLY A 198 76.42 58.45 9.50
CA GLY A 198 75.83 57.47 10.39
C GLY A 198 74.61 56.82 9.84
N VAL A 199 73.97 56.01 10.62
CA VAL A 199 72.73 55.29 10.30
C VAL A 199 71.71 55.51 11.38
N ALA A 200 70.55 56.02 11.07
CA ALA A 200 69.40 56.10 11.95
C ALA A 200 68.65 54.78 11.89
N THR A 201 68.19 54.25 13.04
CA THR A 201 67.51 53.01 13.10
C THR A 201 66.31 53.07 14.09
N VAL A 202 65.15 52.60 13.67
CA VAL A 202 63.98 52.39 14.52
C VAL A 202 63.74 50.92 14.64
N LYS A 203 63.49 50.46 15.86
CA LYS A 203 63.01 49.11 16.16
C LYS A 203 61.53 49.17 16.42
N VAL A 204 60.76 48.36 15.71
CA VAL A 204 59.31 48.22 15.82
C VAL A 204 59.00 46.98 16.57
N ASP A 205 58.19 47.07 17.66
CA ASP A 205 57.71 45.97 18.41
C ASP A 205 56.48 45.32 17.76
N LEU A 206 56.60 44.05 17.41
CA LEU A 206 55.51 43.27 16.78
C LEU A 206 54.72 42.41 17.79
N ARG A 207 55.01 42.47 19.08
CA ARG A 207 54.34 41.68 20.11
C ARG A 207 52.84 42.00 20.18
N ARG A 208 52.43 43.25 19.88
CA ARG A 208 51.02 43.62 19.84
C ARG A 208 50.25 42.87 18.73
N ALA A 209 50.85 42.69 17.56
CA ALA A 209 50.27 41.89 16.49
C ALA A 209 50.18 40.42 16.91
N GLU A 210 51.25 39.88 17.51
CA GLU A 210 51.28 38.50 18.01
C GLU A 210 50.18 38.23 19.07
N GLN A 211 50.00 39.15 20.03
CA GLN A 211 48.95 39.08 21.05
C GLN A 211 47.54 39.18 20.45
N ALA A 212 47.35 39.98 19.43
CA ALA A 212 46.07 40.07 18.71
C ALA A 212 45.77 38.76 17.99
N TRP A 213 46.77 38.15 17.37
CA TRP A 213 46.60 36.85 16.67
C TRP A 213 46.26 35.71 17.60
N ALA A 214 46.76 35.71 18.84
CA ALA A 214 46.42 34.70 19.84
C ALA A 214 44.90 34.67 20.22
N GLN A 215 44.16 35.72 19.89
CA GLN A 215 42.71 35.83 20.10
C GLN A 215 41.88 35.41 18.87
N LEU A 216 42.53 35.19 17.72
CA LEU A 216 41.87 34.82 16.48
C LEU A 216 41.68 33.30 16.41
N PRO A 217 40.60 32.82 15.76
CA PRO A 217 40.42 31.39 15.52
C PRO A 217 41.42 30.89 14.46
N GLY A 218 42.08 29.78 14.79
CA GLY A 218 43.16 29.19 13.99
C GLY A 218 44.54 29.63 14.46
N GLU A 219 45.59 29.05 13.88
CA GLU A 219 46.97 29.37 14.25
C GLU A 219 47.58 30.29 13.18
N MET A 220 47.92 31.53 13.57
CA MET A 220 48.55 32.52 12.69
C MET A 220 50.06 32.46 12.85
N LEU A 221 50.77 32.42 11.74
CA LEU A 221 52.24 32.41 11.69
C LEU A 221 52.72 33.50 10.75
N LEU A 222 53.76 34.22 11.14
CA LEU A 222 54.59 35.04 10.25
C LEU A 222 55.88 34.28 9.97
N VAL A 223 56.15 34.04 8.72
CA VAL A 223 57.29 33.25 8.28
C VAL A 223 58.22 34.14 7.44
N ASP A 224 59.50 34.07 7.68
CA ASP A 224 60.47 34.80 6.88
C ASP A 224 60.82 34.10 5.55
N THR A 225 61.66 34.74 4.73
CA THR A 225 62.10 34.20 3.43
C THR A 225 62.88 32.89 3.51
N ARG A 226 63.32 32.47 4.69
CA ARG A 226 64.01 31.20 4.96
C ARG A 226 63.05 30.11 5.46
N GLY A 227 61.76 30.43 5.59
CA GLY A 227 60.78 29.52 6.10
C GLY A 227 60.79 29.34 7.63
N VAL A 228 61.40 30.30 8.35
CA VAL A 228 61.43 30.28 9.83
C VAL A 228 60.23 31.06 10.37
N VAL A 229 59.50 30.49 11.30
CA VAL A 229 58.38 31.15 11.98
C VAL A 229 58.95 32.23 12.92
N VAL A 230 58.64 33.48 12.64
CA VAL A 230 59.17 34.63 13.44
C VAL A 230 58.16 35.14 14.44
N LEU A 231 56.87 35.08 14.14
CA LEU A 231 55.77 35.32 15.07
C LEU A 231 54.76 34.18 14.95
N ALA A 232 54.14 33.84 16.05
CA ALA A 232 53.13 32.79 16.06
C ALA A 232 52.08 33.04 17.15
N SER A 233 50.83 32.76 16.88
CA SER A 233 49.78 32.71 17.91
C SER A 233 50.07 31.63 18.98
N HIS A 234 50.77 30.59 18.58
CA HIS A 234 51.24 29.53 19.47
C HIS A 234 52.73 29.70 19.78
N ALA A 235 53.06 30.07 21.01
CA ALA A 235 54.42 30.47 21.41
C ALA A 235 55.50 29.40 21.11
N ASP A 236 55.21 28.11 21.26
CA ASP A 236 56.15 26.99 21.06
C ASP A 236 56.54 26.79 19.58
N TRP A 237 55.87 27.47 18.64
CA TRP A 237 56.20 27.38 17.22
C TRP A 237 57.15 28.44 16.75
N LYS A 238 57.41 29.43 17.60
CA LYS A 238 58.29 30.55 17.30
C LYS A 238 59.72 30.06 17.13
N TYR A 239 60.40 30.62 16.12
CA TYR A 239 61.76 30.27 15.69
C TYR A 239 61.95 28.84 15.21
N ARG A 240 60.86 28.14 14.90
CA ARG A 240 60.95 26.84 14.26
C ARG A 240 60.81 26.94 12.76
N PRO A 241 61.75 26.38 11.98
CA PRO A 241 61.65 26.34 10.52
C PRO A 241 60.48 25.38 10.10
N LEU A 242 59.78 25.72 9.04
CA LEU A 242 58.80 24.83 8.41
C LEU A 242 59.45 23.62 7.73
N ALA A 243 60.69 23.78 7.30
CA ALA A 243 61.53 22.74 6.72
C ALA A 243 62.96 22.86 7.29
N PRO A 244 63.76 21.79 7.31
CA PRO A 244 65.14 21.85 7.73
C PRO A 244 65.92 22.89 6.92
N LEU A 245 66.61 23.80 7.62
CA LEU A 245 67.49 24.78 7.00
C LEU A 245 68.76 24.10 6.43
N ASP A 246 69.17 24.54 5.26
CA ASP A 246 70.46 24.13 4.71
C ASP A 246 71.64 24.75 5.51
N GLU A 247 72.85 24.30 5.25
CA GLU A 247 74.04 24.74 5.99
C GLU A 247 74.36 26.22 5.78
N ALA A 248 74.16 26.74 4.56
CA ALA A 248 74.41 28.15 4.24
C ALA A 248 73.41 29.06 5.02
N ALA A 249 72.13 28.70 5.03
CA ALA A 249 71.10 29.45 5.76
C ALA A 249 71.37 29.42 7.28
N ARG A 250 71.80 28.27 7.83
CA ARG A 250 72.20 28.17 9.25
C ARG A 250 73.38 29.08 9.62
N GLN A 251 74.42 29.13 8.76
CA GLN A 251 75.59 29.98 8.98
C GLN A 251 75.22 31.47 8.89
N GLU A 252 74.37 31.84 7.93
CA GLU A 252 73.91 33.22 7.79
C GLU A 252 73.07 33.66 9.00
N VAL A 253 72.14 32.85 9.44
CA VAL A 253 71.30 33.10 10.61
C VAL A 253 72.19 33.28 11.86
N ALA A 254 73.18 32.41 12.06
CA ALA A 254 74.12 32.48 13.18
C ALA A 254 74.98 33.73 13.14
N GLN A 255 75.57 34.12 11.96
CA GLN A 255 76.36 35.31 11.82
C GLN A 255 75.54 36.58 12.09
N ALA A 256 74.33 36.67 11.59
CA ALA A 256 73.41 37.76 11.84
C ALA A 256 72.81 37.77 13.26
N ARG A 257 73.03 36.74 14.06
CA ARG A 257 72.35 36.51 15.36
C ARG A 257 70.86 36.82 15.31
N ARG A 258 70.22 36.36 14.22
CA ARG A 258 68.82 36.73 13.87
C ARG A 258 67.79 36.29 14.92
N TYR A 259 67.94 35.08 15.35
CA TYR A 259 67.00 34.46 16.36
C TYR A 259 67.68 34.19 17.71
N GLY A 260 68.79 34.86 18.00
CA GLY A 260 69.55 34.69 19.25
C GLY A 260 70.09 33.28 19.41
N GLU A 261 69.86 32.71 20.59
CA GLU A 261 70.29 31.33 20.96
C GLU A 261 69.16 30.29 20.75
N ALA A 262 68.09 30.67 20.00
CA ALA A 262 66.98 29.77 19.78
C ALA A 262 67.41 28.51 19.00
N ARG A 263 67.02 27.37 19.48
CA ARG A 263 67.22 26.10 18.77
C ARG A 263 66.28 26.02 17.58
N LEU A 264 66.79 26.03 16.36
CA LEU A 264 66.02 25.95 15.14
C LEU A 264 65.60 24.50 14.81
N VAL A 265 64.78 23.93 15.68
CA VAL A 265 64.22 22.58 15.47
C VAL A 265 63.05 22.69 14.49
N PRO A 266 63.09 21.98 13.38
CA PRO A 266 61.99 22.06 12.40
C PRO A 266 60.64 21.71 13.04
N LEU A 267 59.60 22.44 12.62
CA LEU A 267 58.21 22.09 12.91
C LEU A 267 57.87 20.76 12.22
N ALA A 268 57.15 19.88 12.89
CA ALA A 268 56.72 18.61 12.28
C ALA A 268 55.68 18.94 11.17
N TRP A 269 56.17 19.51 10.09
CA TRP A 269 55.36 20.02 8.96
C TRP A 269 55.37 19.05 7.80
N ARG A 270 54.18 18.70 7.29
CA ARG A 270 54.04 17.86 6.09
C ARG A 270 52.90 18.36 5.24
N GLU A 271 53.17 18.68 3.99
CA GLU A 271 52.14 18.96 3.01
C GLU A 271 51.42 17.66 2.61
N LEU A 272 50.09 17.71 2.56
CA LEU A 272 49.24 16.58 2.23
C LEU A 272 48.63 16.71 0.83
N ALA A 273 48.10 17.88 0.50
CA ALA A 273 47.49 18.16 -0.79
C ALA A 273 47.36 19.66 -1.00
N ARG A 274 47.55 20.12 -2.21
CA ARG A 274 47.29 21.51 -2.62
C ARG A 274 45.78 21.62 -2.92
N LEU A 275 45.12 22.61 -2.35
CA LEU A 275 43.71 22.89 -2.55
C LEU A 275 43.48 23.92 -3.66
N ASP A 276 44.22 25.02 -3.59
CA ASP A 276 44.21 26.11 -4.59
C ASP A 276 45.57 26.81 -4.69
N ALA A 277 45.63 28.02 -5.26
CA ALA A 277 46.87 28.77 -5.42
C ALA A 277 47.48 29.17 -4.08
N HIS A 278 46.68 29.46 -3.08
CA HIS A 278 47.07 30.03 -1.80
C HIS A 278 46.88 29.07 -0.61
N SER A 279 46.10 27.98 -0.79
CA SER A 279 45.74 27.07 0.29
C SER A 279 46.28 25.68 0.04
N THR A 280 46.91 25.13 1.07
CA THR A 280 47.48 23.78 1.07
C THR A 280 47.02 23.06 2.32
N ARG A 281 46.60 21.82 2.18
CA ARG A 281 46.31 20.96 3.30
C ARG A 281 47.59 20.42 3.88
N VAL A 282 47.80 20.67 5.17
CA VAL A 282 49.05 20.31 5.85
C VAL A 282 48.80 19.52 7.12
N ARG A 283 49.81 18.82 7.57
CA ARG A 283 49.85 18.27 8.92
C ARG A 283 50.96 18.95 9.68
N ALA A 284 50.61 19.65 10.76
CA ALA A 284 51.55 20.31 11.64
C ALA A 284 51.37 19.75 13.09
N GLU A 285 52.49 19.32 13.71
CA GLU A 285 52.48 18.76 15.05
C GLU A 285 51.40 17.68 15.27
N GLY A 286 51.19 16.80 14.25
CA GLY A 286 50.24 15.69 14.30
C GLY A 286 48.78 16.04 13.94
N ARG A 287 48.40 17.31 13.90
CA ARG A 287 47.08 17.79 13.53
C ARG A 287 47.01 18.18 12.06
N ALA A 288 45.84 18.02 11.48
CA ALA A 288 45.60 18.37 10.08
C ALA A 288 44.91 19.75 9.96
N TYR A 289 45.47 20.61 9.13
CA TYR A 289 45.02 21.98 8.92
C TYR A 289 44.91 22.31 7.43
N VAL A 290 44.11 23.31 7.12
CA VAL A 290 44.19 24.05 5.88
C VAL A 290 45.10 25.25 6.15
N ALA A 291 46.31 25.25 5.59
CA ALA A 291 47.24 26.37 5.63
C ALA A 291 47.01 27.27 4.43
N THR A 292 46.56 28.47 4.68
CA THR A 292 46.41 29.52 3.65
C THR A 292 47.54 30.52 3.80
N ALA A 293 48.16 30.90 2.70
CA ALA A 293 49.34 31.78 2.66
C ALA A 293 49.00 33.11 1.98
N HIS A 294 49.54 34.20 2.52
CA HIS A 294 49.54 35.51 1.94
C HIS A 294 50.92 36.14 2.05
N ASP A 295 51.50 36.62 0.94
CA ASP A 295 52.79 37.29 0.95
C ASP A 295 52.57 38.77 1.31
N ALA A 296 53.26 39.24 2.33
CA ALA A 296 53.21 40.60 2.84
C ALA A 296 54.53 41.30 2.67
N ASP A 297 54.51 42.62 2.69
CA ASP A 297 55.70 43.52 2.63
C ASP A 297 56.61 43.18 1.45
N GLY A 298 56.02 43.09 0.24
CA GLY A 298 56.78 42.82 -0.99
C GLY A 298 57.40 41.40 -1.01
N GLY A 299 56.88 40.45 -0.31
CA GLY A 299 57.35 39.04 -0.27
C GLY A 299 58.45 38.79 0.75
N ARG A 300 58.77 39.76 1.62
CA ARG A 300 59.68 39.57 2.74
C ARG A 300 59.08 38.69 3.84
N TRP A 301 57.78 38.74 3.98
CA TRP A 301 57.01 37.98 4.94
C TRP A 301 55.97 37.13 4.26
N ARG A 302 55.76 35.96 4.80
CA ARG A 302 54.63 35.12 4.46
C ARG A 302 53.76 34.91 5.70
N LEU A 303 52.58 35.48 5.67
CA LEU A 303 51.55 35.14 6.67
C LEU A 303 50.93 33.80 6.32
N LEU A 304 50.80 32.95 7.31
CA LEU A 304 50.09 31.66 7.22
C LEU A 304 48.98 31.63 8.26
N LEU A 305 47.79 31.25 7.87
CA LEU A 305 46.71 30.92 8.76
C LEU A 305 46.40 29.44 8.62
N LEU A 306 46.56 28.70 9.73
CA LEU A 306 46.23 27.29 9.82
C LEU A 306 44.85 27.15 10.42
N SER A 307 43.89 26.76 9.60
CA SER A 307 42.50 26.46 10.00
C SER A 307 42.35 24.99 10.26
N ASP A 308 41.84 24.61 11.44
CA ASP A 308 41.61 23.20 11.80
C ASP A 308 40.58 22.56 10.85
N GLU A 309 40.95 21.44 10.23
CA GLU A 309 40.03 20.70 9.35
C GLU A 309 39.07 19.76 10.09
N ALA A 310 39.25 19.51 11.41
CA ALA A 310 38.45 18.56 12.17
C ALA A 310 36.96 18.89 12.15
N PRO A 311 36.50 20.15 12.32
CA PRO A 311 35.09 20.50 12.23
C PRO A 311 34.50 20.21 10.84
N VAL A 312 35.28 20.49 9.79
CA VAL A 312 34.82 20.23 8.41
C VAL A 312 34.73 18.76 8.13
N ARG A 313 35.68 17.97 8.61
CA ARG A 313 35.61 16.48 8.52
C ARG A 313 34.40 15.90 9.26
N ALA A 314 34.14 16.40 10.46
CA ALA A 314 32.98 15.98 11.23
C ALA A 314 31.67 16.30 10.48
N ALA A 315 31.54 17.54 9.98
CA ALA A 315 30.37 17.96 9.18
C ALA A 315 30.21 17.13 7.90
N ALA A 316 31.31 16.86 7.19
CA ALA A 316 31.30 15.98 6.01
C ALA A 316 30.91 14.54 6.37
N GLY A 317 31.34 14.04 7.53
CA GLY A 317 30.91 12.74 8.07
C GLY A 317 29.40 12.67 8.30
N TRP A 318 28.85 13.69 8.93
CA TRP A 318 27.40 13.79 9.14
C TRP A 318 26.63 13.91 7.82
N ALA A 319 27.12 14.70 6.87
CA ALA A 319 26.50 14.82 5.53
C ALA A 319 26.48 13.45 4.81
N GLY A 320 27.60 12.72 4.88
CA GLY A 320 27.69 11.38 4.31
C GLY A 320 26.75 10.39 4.98
N ALA A 321 26.69 10.38 6.31
CA ALA A 321 25.80 9.50 7.08
C ALA A 321 24.32 9.80 6.79
N SER A 322 23.96 11.08 6.75
CA SER A 322 22.60 11.53 6.42
C SER A 322 22.18 11.12 5.01
N ALA A 323 23.07 11.30 4.02
CA ALA A 323 22.80 10.89 2.65
C ALA A 323 22.66 9.37 2.51
N ALA A 324 23.50 8.60 3.18
CA ALA A 324 23.40 7.14 3.23
C ALA A 324 22.08 6.69 3.86
N LEU A 325 21.68 7.30 4.97
CA LEU A 325 20.40 7.02 5.64
C LEU A 325 19.21 7.34 4.73
N LEU A 326 19.23 8.52 4.09
CA LEU A 326 18.18 8.92 3.15
C LEU A 326 18.08 7.94 1.97
N ALA A 327 19.21 7.57 1.39
CA ALA A 327 19.27 6.58 0.32
C ALA A 327 18.72 5.22 0.77
N ALA A 328 19.04 4.76 1.98
CA ALA A 328 18.52 3.53 2.55
C ALA A 328 17.01 3.58 2.75
N VAL A 329 16.48 4.70 3.28
CA VAL A 329 15.03 4.91 3.47
C VAL A 329 14.29 4.91 2.12
N LEU A 330 14.83 5.63 1.12
CA LEU A 330 14.23 5.68 -0.23
C LEU A 330 14.23 4.31 -0.91
N LEU A 331 15.32 3.55 -0.78
CA LEU A 331 15.42 2.18 -1.30
C LEU A 331 14.43 1.25 -0.60
N LEU A 332 14.33 1.34 0.73
CA LEU A 332 13.36 0.57 1.51
C LEU A 332 11.92 0.90 1.10
N ALA A 333 11.61 2.20 0.97
CA ALA A 333 10.30 2.65 0.51
C ALA A 333 9.98 2.12 -0.90
N ALA A 334 10.95 2.18 -1.82
CA ALA A 334 10.80 1.64 -3.18
C ALA A 334 10.56 0.11 -3.17
N LEU A 335 11.26 -0.63 -2.31
CA LEU A 335 11.06 -2.07 -2.11
C LEU A 335 9.66 -2.38 -1.57
N VAL A 336 9.22 -1.66 -0.53
CA VAL A 336 7.88 -1.82 0.06
C VAL A 336 6.80 -1.51 -0.97
N LEU A 337 6.95 -0.42 -1.73
CA LEU A 337 6.01 -0.05 -2.80
C LEU A 337 5.97 -1.12 -3.91
N ARG A 338 7.15 -1.63 -4.32
CA ARG A 338 7.24 -2.71 -5.31
C ARG A 338 6.56 -3.99 -4.80
N GLN A 339 6.78 -4.34 -3.53
CA GLN A 339 6.16 -5.51 -2.90
C GLN A 339 4.64 -5.33 -2.79
N ARG A 340 4.17 -4.16 -2.34
CA ARG A 340 2.73 -3.84 -2.31
C ARG A 340 2.08 -3.95 -3.69
N ARG A 341 2.70 -3.35 -4.72
CA ARG A 341 2.20 -3.44 -6.09
C ARG A 341 2.13 -4.89 -6.59
N ARG A 342 3.10 -5.72 -6.20
CA ARG A 342 3.09 -7.14 -6.54
C ARG A 342 1.94 -7.88 -5.85
N ILE A 343 1.78 -7.70 -4.53
CA ILE A 343 0.69 -8.31 -3.75
C ILE A 343 -0.68 -7.90 -4.31
N VAL A 344 -0.88 -6.61 -4.59
CA VAL A 344 -2.13 -6.12 -5.17
C VAL A 344 -2.42 -6.75 -6.53
N ARG A 345 -1.40 -6.86 -7.40
CA ARG A 345 -1.56 -7.54 -8.71
C ARG A 345 -1.91 -9.02 -8.56
N GLU A 346 -1.24 -9.74 -7.65
CA GLU A 346 -1.52 -11.15 -7.36
C GLU A 346 -2.95 -11.32 -6.80
N GLN A 347 -3.39 -10.43 -5.90
CA GLN A 347 -4.77 -10.43 -5.37
C GLN A 347 -5.81 -10.14 -6.45
N LEU A 348 -5.58 -9.16 -7.33
CA LEU A 348 -6.49 -8.86 -8.43
C LEU A 348 -6.59 -10.02 -9.41
N ALA A 349 -5.46 -10.65 -9.77
CA ALA A 349 -5.44 -11.83 -10.64
C ALA A 349 -6.18 -13.02 -10.00
N SER A 350 -5.97 -13.26 -8.70
CA SER A 350 -6.67 -14.32 -7.96
C SER A 350 -8.18 -14.07 -7.90
N ARG A 351 -8.60 -12.81 -7.63
CA ARG A 351 -10.03 -12.44 -7.64
C ARG A 351 -10.66 -12.64 -9.01
N ALA A 352 -9.98 -12.22 -10.08
CA ALA A 352 -10.47 -12.41 -11.45
C ALA A 352 -10.59 -13.90 -11.81
N ALA A 353 -9.62 -14.73 -11.41
CA ALA A 353 -9.68 -16.18 -11.62
C ALA A 353 -10.83 -16.84 -10.83
N LEU A 354 -11.03 -16.41 -9.58
CA LEU A 354 -12.14 -16.89 -8.74
C LEU A 354 -13.50 -16.51 -9.34
N GLN A 355 -13.64 -15.26 -9.80
CA GLN A 355 -14.87 -14.79 -10.46
C GLN A 355 -15.15 -15.60 -11.72
N ALA A 356 -14.17 -15.81 -12.58
CA ALA A 356 -14.32 -16.61 -13.80
C ALA A 356 -14.71 -18.08 -13.47
N ALA A 357 -14.13 -18.65 -12.41
CA ALA A 357 -14.50 -19.98 -11.95
C ALA A 357 -15.94 -20.03 -11.41
N HIS A 358 -16.35 -19.00 -10.66
CA HIS A 358 -17.72 -18.87 -10.15
C HIS A 358 -18.74 -18.78 -11.30
N ASP A 359 -18.51 -17.88 -12.26
CA ASP A 359 -19.39 -17.71 -13.42
C ASP A 359 -19.50 -18.99 -14.27
N SER A 360 -18.38 -19.76 -14.37
CA SER A 360 -18.39 -21.03 -15.08
C SER A 360 -19.16 -22.12 -14.32
N LEU A 361 -19.09 -22.11 -12.99
CA LEU A 361 -19.81 -23.04 -12.12
C LEU A 361 -21.32 -22.72 -12.17
N GLU A 362 -21.67 -21.46 -12.06
CA GLU A 362 -23.06 -21.00 -12.10
C GLU A 362 -23.74 -21.41 -13.41
N ARG A 363 -23.07 -21.22 -14.56
CA ARG A 363 -23.56 -21.71 -15.85
C ARG A 363 -23.77 -23.22 -15.86
N ARG A 364 -22.80 -24.00 -15.36
CA ARG A 364 -22.94 -25.46 -15.31
C ARG A 364 -24.10 -25.91 -14.41
N VAL A 365 -24.30 -25.22 -13.28
CA VAL A 365 -25.43 -25.50 -12.38
C VAL A 365 -26.74 -25.19 -13.09
N GLN A 366 -26.87 -24.07 -13.81
CA GLN A 366 -28.07 -23.73 -14.56
C GLN A 366 -28.36 -24.76 -15.68
N GLU A 367 -27.34 -25.15 -16.45
CA GLU A 367 -27.44 -26.17 -17.50
C GLU A 367 -27.90 -27.50 -16.91
N ARG A 368 -27.28 -27.99 -15.84
CA ARG A 368 -27.65 -29.25 -15.18
C ARG A 368 -29.03 -29.20 -14.56
N THR A 369 -29.43 -28.05 -14.01
CA THR A 369 -30.77 -27.88 -13.45
C THR A 369 -31.84 -27.93 -14.54
N ALA A 370 -31.55 -27.32 -15.70
CA ALA A 370 -32.47 -27.37 -16.86
C ALA A 370 -32.58 -28.81 -17.42
N GLU A 371 -31.47 -29.53 -17.57
CA GLU A 371 -31.44 -30.93 -17.99
C GLU A 371 -32.25 -31.83 -17.03
N LEU A 372 -32.05 -31.66 -15.71
CA LEU A 372 -32.77 -32.41 -14.70
C LEU A 372 -34.29 -32.17 -14.77
N ARG A 373 -34.70 -30.90 -14.93
CA ARG A 373 -36.15 -30.57 -15.03
C ARG A 373 -36.77 -31.17 -16.31
N ALA A 374 -36.04 -31.14 -17.42
CA ALA A 374 -36.50 -31.76 -18.66
C ALA A 374 -36.68 -33.29 -18.50
N ALA A 375 -35.68 -33.97 -17.94
CA ALA A 375 -35.73 -35.40 -17.69
C ALA A 375 -36.85 -35.78 -16.69
N GLN A 376 -37.07 -34.97 -15.67
CA GLN A 376 -38.17 -35.20 -14.70
C GLN A 376 -39.54 -35.03 -15.37
N ALA A 377 -39.73 -34.04 -16.25
CA ALA A 377 -40.97 -33.85 -16.99
C ALA A 377 -41.26 -35.04 -17.93
N GLU A 378 -40.21 -35.57 -18.57
CA GLU A 378 -40.33 -36.76 -19.44
C GLU A 378 -40.72 -38.01 -18.67
N LEU A 379 -40.11 -38.24 -17.49
CA LEU A 379 -40.47 -39.37 -16.60
C LEU A 379 -41.92 -39.28 -16.12
N VAL A 380 -42.40 -38.09 -15.73
CA VAL A 380 -43.80 -37.88 -15.33
C VAL A 380 -44.73 -38.20 -16.48
N HIS A 381 -44.43 -37.74 -17.69
CA HIS A 381 -45.24 -38.02 -18.87
C HIS A 381 -45.25 -39.51 -19.25
N ALA A 382 -44.08 -40.17 -19.18
CA ALA A 382 -44.02 -41.63 -19.41
C ALA A 382 -44.83 -42.40 -18.39
N GLY A 383 -44.83 -42.00 -17.11
CA GLY A 383 -45.66 -42.56 -16.06
C GLY A 383 -47.15 -42.44 -16.34
N GLN A 384 -47.61 -41.27 -16.80
CA GLN A 384 -49.00 -41.04 -17.17
C GLN A 384 -49.44 -41.91 -18.38
N LEU A 385 -48.61 -42.08 -19.38
CA LEU A 385 -48.85 -42.97 -20.52
C LEU A 385 -48.87 -44.44 -20.11
N ALA A 386 -48.04 -44.86 -19.19
CA ALA A 386 -48.04 -46.24 -18.67
C ALA A 386 -49.35 -46.59 -17.97
N VAL A 387 -49.89 -45.67 -17.14
CA VAL A 387 -51.21 -45.82 -16.50
C VAL A 387 -52.33 -45.89 -17.55
N LEU A 388 -52.28 -45.01 -18.58
CA LEU A 388 -53.24 -45.04 -19.67
C LEU A 388 -53.16 -46.36 -20.47
N GLY A 389 -51.95 -46.89 -20.70
CA GLY A 389 -51.72 -48.17 -21.36
C GLY A 389 -52.32 -49.34 -20.60
N GLN A 390 -52.17 -49.39 -19.24
CA GLN A 390 -52.71 -50.44 -18.40
C GLN A 390 -54.24 -50.40 -18.33
N MET A 391 -54.83 -49.20 -18.49
CA MET A 391 -56.28 -48.99 -18.48
C MET A 391 -56.94 -49.26 -19.84
N SER A 392 -56.13 -49.27 -20.95
CA SER A 392 -56.67 -49.38 -22.32
C SER A 392 -57.53 -50.66 -22.54
N ALA A 393 -57.13 -51.76 -21.94
CA ALA A 393 -57.88 -53.02 -22.09
C ALA A 393 -59.31 -52.96 -21.48
N GLY A 394 -59.46 -52.30 -20.31
CA GLY A 394 -60.82 -52.13 -19.69
C GLY A 394 -61.65 -51.10 -20.48
N MET A 395 -61.07 -50.06 -20.98
CA MET A 395 -61.76 -49.00 -21.77
C MET A 395 -62.31 -49.55 -23.09
N VAL A 396 -61.50 -50.34 -23.81
CA VAL A 396 -61.95 -50.97 -25.06
C VAL A 396 -63.14 -51.89 -24.82
N HIS A 397 -63.12 -52.66 -23.70
CA HIS A 397 -64.22 -53.53 -23.36
C HIS A 397 -65.48 -52.72 -23.03
N GLU A 398 -65.44 -51.67 -22.25
CA GLU A 398 -66.56 -50.82 -21.89
C GLU A 398 -67.12 -49.98 -23.05
N LEU A 399 -66.27 -49.60 -24.09
CA LEU A 399 -66.75 -48.97 -25.29
C LEU A 399 -67.45 -49.96 -26.24
N ASN A 400 -66.96 -51.18 -26.34
CA ASN A 400 -67.50 -52.20 -27.20
C ASN A 400 -68.91 -52.70 -26.73
N GLN A 401 -69.17 -52.71 -25.42
CA GLN A 401 -70.49 -53.17 -24.88
C GLN A 401 -71.65 -52.26 -25.38
N PRO A 402 -71.63 -50.89 -25.24
CA PRO A 402 -72.77 -50.11 -25.74
C PRO A 402 -72.79 -50.07 -27.26
N LEU A 403 -71.66 -50.25 -27.96
CA LEU A 403 -71.60 -50.35 -29.41
C LEU A 403 -72.30 -51.63 -29.89
N ALA A 404 -72.10 -52.80 -29.27
CA ALA A 404 -72.77 -54.02 -29.57
C ALA A 404 -74.28 -53.91 -29.28
N ALA A 405 -74.69 -53.28 -28.14
CA ALA A 405 -76.07 -53.02 -27.83
C ALA A 405 -76.76 -52.07 -28.84
N LEU A 406 -76.04 -51.04 -29.31
CA LEU A 406 -76.53 -50.14 -30.38
C LEU A 406 -76.78 -50.89 -31.66
N HIS A 407 -75.91 -51.80 -32.07
CA HIS A 407 -76.07 -52.61 -33.27
C HIS A 407 -77.31 -53.51 -33.12
N THR A 408 -77.44 -54.24 -32.01
CA THR A 408 -78.56 -55.11 -31.76
C THR A 408 -79.90 -54.36 -31.73
N LEU A 409 -79.95 -53.17 -31.07
CA LEU A 409 -81.16 -52.35 -31.03
C LEU A 409 -81.54 -51.77 -32.34
N SER A 410 -80.52 -51.40 -33.19
CA SER A 410 -80.72 -50.92 -34.54
C SER A 410 -81.32 -52.00 -35.46
N ASP A 411 -80.71 -53.20 -35.43
CA ASP A 411 -81.23 -54.33 -36.22
C ASP A 411 -82.66 -54.71 -35.79
N ASN A 412 -82.89 -54.75 -34.46
CA ASN A 412 -84.24 -55.00 -33.94
C ASN A 412 -85.25 -53.91 -34.30
N ALA A 413 -84.84 -52.63 -34.31
CA ALA A 413 -85.69 -51.53 -34.70
C ALA A 413 -86.10 -51.65 -36.19
N ALA A 414 -85.14 -52.00 -37.08
CA ALA A 414 -85.39 -52.25 -38.50
C ALA A 414 -86.34 -53.40 -38.67
N LEU A 415 -86.16 -54.54 -38.00
CA LEU A 415 -87.05 -55.71 -38.08
C LEU A 415 -88.48 -55.42 -37.57
N LEU A 416 -88.61 -54.62 -36.50
CA LEU A 416 -89.87 -54.20 -35.92
C LEU A 416 -90.66 -53.30 -36.87
N LEU A 417 -89.99 -52.43 -37.62
CA LEU A 417 -90.57 -51.60 -38.64
C LEU A 417 -91.10 -52.42 -39.85
N GLU A 418 -90.34 -53.41 -40.31
CA GLU A 418 -90.74 -54.36 -41.32
C GLU A 418 -92.01 -55.13 -40.93
N ARG A 419 -92.19 -55.42 -39.62
CA ARG A 419 -93.35 -56.14 -39.06
C ARG A 419 -94.50 -55.23 -38.66
N GLY A 420 -94.48 -53.97 -38.99
CA GLY A 420 -95.51 -52.97 -38.73
C GLY A 420 -95.66 -52.57 -37.26
N ARG A 421 -94.65 -52.88 -36.39
CA ARG A 421 -94.64 -52.56 -34.98
C ARG A 421 -93.89 -51.24 -34.70
N ALA A 422 -94.41 -50.14 -35.18
CA ALA A 422 -93.79 -48.82 -35.19
C ALA A 422 -93.52 -48.28 -33.75
N GLU A 423 -94.34 -48.51 -32.76
CA GLU A 423 -94.21 -48.06 -31.39
C GLU A 423 -93.02 -48.75 -30.72
N ASP A 424 -92.87 -50.04 -30.96
CA ASP A 424 -91.71 -50.81 -30.34
C ASP A 424 -90.40 -50.40 -31.06
N ALA A 425 -90.40 -50.11 -32.35
CA ALA A 425 -89.27 -49.55 -33.08
C ALA A 425 -88.87 -48.20 -32.50
N ARG A 426 -89.87 -47.31 -32.21
CA ARG A 426 -89.63 -45.98 -31.61
C ARG A 426 -89.00 -46.11 -30.19
N ALA A 427 -89.47 -47.09 -29.41
CA ALA A 427 -88.86 -47.37 -28.13
C ALA A 427 -87.39 -47.82 -28.24
N ASN A 428 -87.02 -48.64 -29.25
CA ASN A 428 -85.62 -49.00 -29.52
C ASN A 428 -84.76 -47.83 -29.99
N LEU A 429 -85.31 -46.98 -30.85
CA LEU A 429 -84.62 -45.71 -31.29
C LEU A 429 -84.37 -44.79 -30.07
N GLY A 430 -85.33 -44.71 -29.13
CA GLY A 430 -85.14 -43.98 -27.89
C GLY A 430 -83.99 -44.55 -27.03
N ARG A 431 -83.86 -45.88 -26.97
CA ARG A 431 -82.75 -46.55 -26.28
C ARG A 431 -81.44 -46.35 -26.96
N ILE A 432 -81.40 -46.31 -28.33
CA ILE A 432 -80.22 -45.99 -29.10
C ILE A 432 -79.74 -44.56 -28.78
N ALA A 433 -80.66 -43.59 -28.78
CA ALA A 433 -80.31 -42.20 -28.43
C ALA A 433 -79.68 -42.07 -27.03
N GLN A 434 -80.21 -42.81 -26.07
CA GLN A 434 -79.65 -42.89 -24.68
C GLN A 434 -78.26 -43.50 -24.67
N LEU A 435 -77.99 -44.58 -25.42
CA LEU A 435 -76.65 -45.18 -25.52
C LEU A 435 -75.64 -44.27 -26.21
N VAL A 436 -76.03 -43.56 -27.27
CA VAL A 436 -75.17 -42.57 -27.92
C VAL A 436 -74.79 -41.42 -26.96
N ALA A 437 -75.78 -40.90 -26.20
CA ALA A 437 -75.49 -39.84 -25.21
C ALA A 437 -74.55 -40.35 -24.11
N ARG A 438 -74.65 -41.61 -23.76
CA ARG A 438 -73.78 -42.28 -22.76
C ARG A 438 -72.34 -42.42 -23.32
N LEU A 439 -72.17 -42.86 -24.58
CA LEU A 439 -70.86 -42.93 -25.25
C LEU A 439 -70.21 -41.57 -25.35
N GLY A 440 -70.98 -40.50 -25.65
CA GLY A 440 -70.50 -39.13 -25.64
C GLY A 440 -69.91 -38.68 -24.29
N LYS A 441 -70.56 -39.03 -23.18
CA LYS A 441 -70.03 -38.74 -21.83
C LYS A 441 -68.71 -39.51 -21.52
N LEU A 442 -68.64 -40.79 -21.92
CA LEU A 442 -67.44 -41.63 -21.80
C LEU A 442 -66.24 -41.03 -22.53
N THR A 443 -66.40 -40.65 -23.81
CA THR A 443 -65.37 -40.10 -24.63
C THR A 443 -64.95 -38.72 -24.12
N ALA A 444 -65.83 -37.87 -23.61
CA ALA A 444 -65.51 -36.61 -23.00
C ALA A 444 -64.64 -36.79 -21.71
N GLN A 445 -64.93 -37.73 -20.88
CA GLN A 445 -64.15 -38.03 -19.67
C GLN A 445 -62.72 -38.53 -20.00
N LEU A 446 -62.56 -39.34 -21.04
CA LEU A 446 -61.28 -39.84 -21.52
C LEU A 446 -60.42 -38.70 -22.14
N LYS A 447 -61.05 -37.78 -22.86
CA LYS A 447 -60.36 -36.63 -23.44
C LYS A 447 -59.72 -35.71 -22.39
N VAL A 448 -60.37 -35.53 -21.23
CA VAL A 448 -59.87 -34.73 -20.13
C VAL A 448 -58.61 -35.37 -19.52
N PHE A 449 -58.55 -36.68 -19.45
CA PHE A 449 -57.38 -37.39 -18.91
C PHE A 449 -56.16 -37.37 -19.85
N ALA A 450 -56.40 -37.36 -21.16
CA ALA A 450 -55.33 -37.35 -22.16
C ALA A 450 -54.72 -35.94 -22.44
N HIS A 451 -55.32 -34.85 -21.94
CA HIS A 451 -54.83 -33.49 -22.21
C HIS A 451 -53.62 -33.12 -21.34
N LYS A 452 -52.52 -32.76 -21.98
CA LYS A 452 -51.17 -32.46 -21.43
C LYS A 452 -51.03 -31.09 -20.73
N ARG A 453 -52.01 -30.17 -20.89
CA ARG A 453 -51.92 -28.84 -20.31
C ARG A 453 -52.75 -28.74 -19.03
N THR A 454 -52.07 -28.69 -17.90
CA THR A 454 -52.62 -28.14 -16.66
C THR A 454 -52.22 -26.67 -16.65
N GLU A 455 -53.17 -25.77 -16.68
CA GLU A 455 -52.89 -24.35 -16.42
C GLU A 455 -52.42 -24.22 -14.97
N PRO A 456 -51.50 -23.27 -14.69
CA PRO A 456 -51.06 -23.09 -13.31
C PRO A 456 -52.30 -22.78 -12.43
N PRO A 457 -52.39 -23.35 -11.20
CA PRO A 457 -53.50 -23.11 -10.30
C PRO A 457 -53.56 -21.62 -9.93
N GLU A 458 -54.77 -21.04 -10.09
CA GLU A 458 -55.06 -19.64 -9.79
C GLU A 458 -55.99 -19.53 -8.59
N PRO A 459 -56.09 -18.38 -7.90
CA PRO A 459 -57.06 -18.16 -6.82
C PRO A 459 -58.51 -18.24 -7.37
N VAL A 460 -59.25 -19.30 -7.00
CA VAL A 460 -60.64 -19.52 -7.39
C VAL A 460 -61.55 -19.27 -6.20
N PRO A 461 -62.51 -18.34 -6.26
CA PRO A 461 -63.50 -18.13 -5.21
C PRO A 461 -64.43 -19.37 -5.07
N LEU A 462 -64.46 -19.96 -3.87
CA LEU A 462 -65.25 -21.18 -3.61
C LEU A 462 -66.75 -21.00 -3.76
N ASP A 463 -67.28 -19.83 -3.44
CA ASP A 463 -68.68 -19.51 -3.59
C ASP A 463 -69.15 -19.61 -5.07
N LYS A 464 -68.31 -19.19 -6.02
CA LYS A 464 -68.58 -19.28 -7.46
C LYS A 464 -68.55 -20.75 -7.91
N ALA A 465 -67.49 -21.50 -7.54
CA ALA A 465 -67.35 -22.91 -7.94
C ALA A 465 -68.44 -23.78 -7.35
N VAL A 466 -68.87 -23.54 -6.08
CA VAL A 466 -69.99 -24.27 -5.44
C VAL A 466 -71.30 -23.95 -6.12
N ARG A 467 -71.59 -22.64 -6.44
CA ARG A 467 -72.84 -22.28 -7.15
C ARG A 467 -72.91 -22.91 -8.54
N GLU A 468 -71.86 -22.92 -9.30
CA GLU A 468 -71.83 -23.56 -10.62
C GLU A 468 -72.02 -25.08 -10.54
N ALA A 469 -71.35 -25.75 -9.58
CA ALA A 469 -71.52 -27.17 -9.33
C ALA A 469 -73.00 -27.54 -8.95
N LEU A 470 -73.61 -26.72 -8.12
CA LEU A 470 -75.00 -26.89 -7.74
C LEU A 470 -75.98 -26.64 -8.87
N LEU A 471 -75.67 -25.63 -9.74
CA LEU A 471 -76.47 -25.30 -10.93
C LEU A 471 -76.54 -26.48 -11.90
N LEU A 472 -75.42 -27.20 -12.12
CA LEU A 472 -75.39 -28.43 -12.94
C LEU A 472 -76.34 -29.50 -12.48
N HIS A 473 -76.70 -29.53 -11.21
CA HIS A 473 -77.61 -30.57 -10.57
C HIS A 473 -78.92 -29.95 -10.15
N GLY A 474 -79.24 -28.70 -10.42
CA GLY A 474 -80.36 -27.95 -9.89
C GLY A 474 -81.73 -28.60 -10.16
N GLN A 475 -81.97 -29.24 -11.32
CA GLN A 475 -83.20 -29.96 -11.61
C GLN A 475 -83.34 -31.21 -10.68
N ARG A 476 -82.26 -31.98 -10.51
CA ARG A 476 -82.30 -33.20 -9.67
C ARG A 476 -82.47 -32.85 -8.18
N VAL A 477 -81.88 -31.76 -7.71
CA VAL A 477 -82.07 -31.25 -6.34
C VAL A 477 -83.55 -30.98 -6.07
N ARG A 478 -84.28 -30.35 -7.01
CA ARG A 478 -85.72 -30.05 -6.96
C ARG A 478 -86.57 -31.35 -7.01
N ASP A 479 -86.26 -32.19 -7.99
CA ASP A 479 -87.02 -33.45 -8.18
C ASP A 479 -86.92 -34.38 -6.99
N LEU A 480 -85.79 -34.41 -6.27
CA LEU A 480 -85.54 -35.19 -5.10
C LEU A 480 -85.99 -34.53 -3.78
N GLY A 481 -86.34 -33.23 -3.80
CA GLY A 481 -86.75 -32.48 -2.62
C GLY A 481 -85.61 -32.32 -1.62
N VAL A 482 -84.32 -32.15 -2.08
CA VAL A 482 -83.16 -32.07 -1.21
C VAL A 482 -82.96 -30.62 -0.67
N ALA A 483 -82.91 -30.50 0.63
CA ALA A 483 -82.51 -29.22 1.27
C ALA A 483 -81.00 -29.03 1.20
N VAL A 484 -80.59 -27.98 0.50
CA VAL A 484 -79.11 -27.61 0.31
C VAL A 484 -78.75 -26.55 1.29
N ALA A 485 -77.66 -26.79 2.06
CA ALA A 485 -77.05 -25.82 2.94
C ALA A 485 -75.61 -25.55 2.49
N VAL A 486 -75.27 -24.28 2.30
CA VAL A 486 -73.91 -23.88 1.95
C VAL A 486 -73.38 -22.93 3.03
N ALA A 487 -72.25 -23.28 3.66
CA ALA A 487 -71.63 -22.52 4.73
C ALA A 487 -70.15 -22.31 4.45
N LEU A 488 -69.86 -21.20 3.79
CA LEU A 488 -68.46 -20.76 3.49
C LEU A 488 -68.08 -19.62 4.43
N ARG A 489 -67.00 -19.78 5.18
CA ARG A 489 -66.53 -18.80 6.19
C ARG A 489 -65.03 -18.52 6.01
N PRO A 490 -64.60 -17.31 5.56
CA PRO A 490 -65.47 -16.16 5.13
C PRO A 490 -66.14 -16.42 3.77
N PRO A 491 -67.14 -15.62 3.39
CA PRO A 491 -67.82 -15.79 2.11
C PRO A 491 -66.91 -15.67 0.87
N ALA A 492 -65.84 -14.91 0.96
CA ALA A 492 -64.85 -14.70 -0.10
C ALA A 492 -63.68 -15.72 -0.03
N LEU A 493 -63.88 -16.90 0.57
CA LEU A 493 -62.85 -17.94 0.66
C LEU A 493 -62.47 -18.44 -0.75
N ALA A 494 -61.14 -18.43 -1.02
CA ALA A 494 -60.57 -18.87 -2.30
C ALA A 494 -59.52 -19.98 -2.10
N VAL A 495 -59.39 -20.83 -3.10
CA VAL A 495 -58.41 -21.92 -3.15
C VAL A 495 -57.59 -21.84 -4.44
N LEU A 496 -56.36 -22.35 -4.40
CA LEU A 496 -55.54 -22.46 -5.59
C LEU A 496 -55.99 -23.66 -6.44
N ALA A 497 -56.63 -23.39 -7.59
CA ALA A 497 -57.17 -24.43 -8.47
C ALA A 497 -57.31 -23.89 -9.90
N GLU A 498 -57.68 -24.77 -10.84
CA GLU A 498 -58.25 -24.40 -12.13
C GLU A 498 -59.78 -24.43 -12.01
N GLU A 499 -60.46 -23.31 -12.27
CA GLU A 499 -61.88 -23.12 -11.99
C GLU A 499 -62.76 -24.25 -12.59
N THR A 500 -62.59 -24.54 -13.85
CA THR A 500 -63.36 -25.55 -14.57
C THR A 500 -63.22 -26.95 -13.95
N ARG A 501 -62.00 -27.30 -13.55
CA ARG A 501 -61.72 -28.61 -12.91
C ARG A 501 -62.21 -28.66 -11.48
N LEU A 502 -62.14 -27.55 -10.72
CA LEU A 502 -62.72 -27.50 -9.37
C LEU A 502 -64.23 -27.67 -9.41
N VAL A 503 -64.92 -26.98 -10.36
CA VAL A 503 -66.37 -27.18 -10.59
C VAL A 503 -66.67 -28.62 -10.98
N GLN A 504 -65.83 -29.27 -11.77
CA GLN A 504 -65.97 -30.69 -12.11
C GLN A 504 -65.86 -31.61 -10.88
N VAL A 505 -64.86 -31.34 -10.03
CA VAL A 505 -64.69 -32.11 -8.76
C VAL A 505 -65.93 -31.94 -7.88
N LEU A 506 -66.36 -30.71 -7.60
CA LEU A 506 -67.53 -30.44 -6.74
C LEU A 506 -68.81 -30.97 -7.37
N GLY A 507 -69.02 -30.83 -8.67
CA GLY A 507 -70.16 -31.36 -9.39
C GLY A 507 -70.22 -32.87 -9.31
N ASN A 508 -69.08 -33.55 -9.43
CA ASN A 508 -69.04 -35.03 -9.26
C ASN A 508 -69.39 -35.46 -7.82
N LEU A 509 -68.92 -34.77 -6.81
CA LEU A 509 -69.24 -35.06 -5.39
C LEU A 509 -70.72 -34.79 -5.10
N VAL A 510 -71.27 -33.67 -5.58
CA VAL A 510 -72.70 -33.35 -5.48
C VAL A 510 -73.54 -34.40 -6.21
N GLY A 511 -73.12 -34.78 -7.41
CA GLY A 511 -73.83 -35.86 -8.15
C GLY A 511 -73.87 -37.19 -7.41
N ASN A 512 -72.74 -37.57 -6.81
CA ASN A 512 -72.66 -38.80 -5.98
C ASN A 512 -73.52 -38.69 -4.75
N ALA A 513 -73.60 -37.56 -4.07
CA ALA A 513 -74.45 -37.32 -2.92
C ALA A 513 -75.94 -37.43 -3.30
N LEU A 514 -76.32 -36.86 -4.43
CA LEU A 514 -77.74 -37.00 -4.93
C LEU A 514 -78.09 -38.41 -5.33
N ASP A 515 -77.16 -39.15 -5.92
CA ASP A 515 -77.40 -40.56 -6.27
C ASP A 515 -77.62 -41.41 -5.02
N ALA A 516 -76.82 -41.23 -3.98
CA ALA A 516 -76.96 -41.96 -2.70
C ALA A 516 -78.25 -41.62 -2.02
N MET A 517 -78.74 -40.38 -2.07
CA MET A 517 -80.03 -40.00 -1.48
C MET A 517 -81.24 -40.42 -2.32
N ALA A 518 -81.08 -40.66 -3.60
CA ALA A 518 -82.16 -41.14 -4.50
C ALA A 518 -82.54 -42.61 -4.24
N GLU A 519 -81.65 -43.40 -3.66
CA GLU A 519 -81.88 -44.80 -3.31
C GLU A 519 -82.73 -44.97 -2.04
N GLU A 520 -82.95 -43.92 -1.25
CA GLU A 520 -83.80 -43.94 -0.06
C GLU A 520 -85.26 -43.79 -0.39
N PRO A 521 -86.16 -44.50 0.35
CA PRO A 521 -87.59 -44.41 0.14
C PRO A 521 -88.15 -42.99 0.31
N PRO A 522 -89.20 -42.57 -0.41
CA PRO A 522 -89.74 -41.20 -0.31
C PRO A 522 -90.32 -40.85 1.10
N ALA A 523 -90.61 -41.80 1.93
CA ALA A 523 -91.12 -41.61 3.29
C ALA A 523 -90.01 -41.56 4.37
N GLY A 524 -88.70 -41.41 3.97
CA GLY A 524 -87.58 -41.35 4.90
C GLY A 524 -87.34 -39.93 5.47
N PRO A 525 -86.27 -39.76 6.27
CA PRO A 525 -85.94 -38.45 6.84
C PRO A 525 -85.66 -37.42 5.74
N PRO A 526 -85.79 -36.11 6.04
CA PRO A 526 -85.59 -35.06 5.02
C PRO A 526 -84.15 -35.12 4.42
N ARG A 527 -84.12 -35.18 3.07
CA ARG A 527 -82.88 -35.28 2.35
C ARG A 527 -82.11 -33.95 2.47
N ARG A 528 -80.87 -34.02 2.92
CA ARG A 528 -80.00 -32.85 3.13
C ARG A 528 -78.63 -32.99 2.44
N LEU A 529 -78.20 -31.91 1.81
CA LEU A 529 -76.84 -31.77 1.27
C LEU A 529 -76.20 -30.56 1.91
N ALA A 530 -75.06 -30.74 2.53
CA ALA A 530 -74.31 -29.67 3.12
C ALA A 530 -72.94 -29.52 2.41
N ILE A 531 -72.58 -28.26 2.05
CA ILE A 531 -71.24 -27.90 1.53
C ILE A 531 -70.68 -26.86 2.47
N GLU A 532 -69.60 -27.21 3.18
CA GLU A 532 -69.00 -26.38 4.20
C GLU A 532 -67.55 -26.21 3.94
N ALA A 533 -67.03 -24.97 4.13
CA ALA A 533 -65.64 -24.71 4.18
C ALA A 533 -65.34 -23.53 5.12
N ALA A 534 -64.19 -23.60 5.82
CA ALA A 534 -63.74 -22.51 6.68
C ALA A 534 -62.27 -22.11 6.35
N ALA A 535 -61.94 -20.87 6.64
CA ALA A 535 -60.56 -20.40 6.49
C ALA A 535 -59.62 -21.26 7.34
N PRO A 536 -58.59 -21.85 6.76
CA PRO A 536 -57.61 -22.63 7.51
C PRO A 536 -56.71 -21.75 8.37
N PRO A 537 -56.07 -22.30 9.42
CA PRO A 537 -54.94 -21.66 10.05
C PRO A 537 -53.83 -21.34 9.01
N ALA A 538 -52.99 -20.34 9.29
CA ALA A 538 -51.94 -19.95 8.38
C ALA A 538 -51.05 -21.15 7.98
N GLY A 539 -50.88 -21.37 6.67
CA GLY A 539 -50.09 -22.45 6.10
C GLY A 539 -50.77 -23.83 6.05
N ALA A 540 -52.02 -23.97 6.53
CA ALA A 540 -52.78 -25.20 6.40
C ALA A 540 -53.66 -25.21 5.14
N PRO A 541 -53.98 -26.39 4.55
CA PRO A 541 -54.88 -26.47 3.40
C PRO A 541 -56.32 -26.11 3.77
N CYS A 542 -57.03 -25.48 2.84
CA CYS A 542 -58.45 -25.26 2.98
C CYS A 542 -59.22 -26.60 2.82
N ARG A 543 -60.06 -26.95 3.81
CA ARG A 543 -60.90 -28.16 3.76
C ARG A 543 -62.32 -27.80 3.35
N ILE A 544 -62.74 -28.39 2.24
CA ILE A 544 -64.10 -28.31 1.75
C ILE A 544 -64.78 -29.63 2.09
N VAL A 545 -65.92 -29.56 2.76
CA VAL A 545 -66.72 -30.72 3.17
C VAL A 545 -68.00 -30.78 2.29
N VAL A 546 -68.17 -31.87 1.58
CA VAL A 546 -69.43 -32.16 0.87
C VAL A 546 -70.11 -33.34 1.56
N ALA A 547 -71.20 -33.09 2.30
CA ALA A 547 -71.89 -34.10 3.13
C ALA A 547 -73.35 -34.25 2.71
N ASN A 548 -73.87 -35.46 2.82
CA ASN A 548 -75.24 -35.76 2.51
C ASN A 548 -75.89 -36.69 3.58
N SER A 549 -77.23 -36.65 3.71
CA SER A 549 -77.98 -37.44 4.64
C SER A 549 -78.28 -38.85 4.15
N GLY A 550 -77.78 -39.30 3.03
CA GLY A 550 -77.90 -40.63 2.47
C GLY A 550 -77.23 -41.73 3.32
N PRO A 551 -77.27 -42.99 2.92
CA PRO A 551 -76.72 -44.09 3.70
C PRO A 551 -75.19 -43.91 3.92
N PRO A 552 -74.69 -44.40 5.08
CA PRO A 552 -73.27 -44.33 5.40
C PRO A 552 -72.43 -45.17 4.42
N ILE A 553 -71.20 -44.70 4.11
CA ILE A 553 -70.28 -45.46 3.28
C ILE A 553 -69.66 -46.60 4.12
N PRO A 554 -69.86 -47.86 3.77
CA PRO A 554 -69.23 -48.96 4.51
C PRO A 554 -67.71 -48.90 4.42
N PRO A 555 -66.93 -49.26 5.48
CA PRO A 555 -65.47 -49.19 5.49
C PRO A 555 -64.83 -49.98 4.33
N ALA A 556 -65.34 -51.11 3.95
CA ALA A 556 -64.86 -51.92 2.81
C ALA A 556 -65.07 -51.24 1.46
N VAL A 557 -66.11 -50.40 1.32
CA VAL A 557 -66.37 -49.59 0.14
C VAL A 557 -65.47 -48.35 0.16
N ALA A 558 -65.27 -47.69 1.30
CA ALA A 558 -64.45 -46.51 1.46
C ALA A 558 -62.99 -46.72 1.00
N ALA A 559 -62.40 -47.89 1.27
CA ALA A 559 -61.05 -48.26 0.86
C ALA A 559 -60.87 -48.35 -0.65
N ARG A 560 -61.93 -48.58 -1.40
CA ARG A 560 -61.91 -48.84 -2.84
C ARG A 560 -62.53 -47.71 -3.69
N LEU A 561 -63.12 -46.72 -3.04
CA LEU A 561 -63.83 -45.61 -3.74
C LEU A 561 -63.07 -44.89 -4.82
N PHE A 562 -61.72 -44.83 -4.71
CA PHE A 562 -60.84 -44.17 -5.63
C PHE A 562 -60.16 -45.12 -6.62
N GLU A 563 -60.50 -46.44 -6.56
CA GLU A 563 -60.06 -47.42 -7.56
C GLU A 563 -60.77 -47.16 -8.89
N PRO A 564 -60.07 -47.25 -10.02
CA PRO A 564 -60.71 -47.14 -11.34
C PRO A 564 -61.84 -48.20 -11.51
N PHE A 565 -62.94 -47.77 -12.11
CA PHE A 565 -64.12 -48.65 -12.40
C PHE A 565 -64.85 -49.25 -11.19
N PHE A 566 -64.43 -48.88 -9.97
CA PHE A 566 -65.16 -49.31 -8.80
C PHE A 566 -66.46 -48.52 -8.60
N THR A 567 -67.61 -49.20 -8.56
CA THR A 567 -68.93 -48.57 -8.35
C THR A 567 -69.86 -49.52 -7.57
N THR A 568 -70.64 -48.97 -6.66
CA THR A 568 -71.70 -49.64 -5.96
C THR A 568 -73.06 -49.54 -6.64
N LYS A 569 -73.11 -48.72 -7.73
CA LYS A 569 -74.36 -48.49 -8.47
C LYS A 569 -74.71 -49.67 -9.42
N PRO A 570 -76.00 -49.95 -9.70
CA PRO A 570 -76.39 -50.97 -10.65
C PRO A 570 -75.70 -50.78 -12.04
N ALA A 571 -75.48 -51.96 -12.68
CA ALA A 571 -74.83 -51.97 -13.98
C ALA A 571 -75.47 -50.96 -14.96
N GLY A 572 -74.60 -49.99 -15.44
CA GLY A 572 -75.07 -48.97 -16.39
C GLY A 572 -75.40 -47.61 -15.79
N ARG A 573 -75.48 -47.43 -14.47
CA ARG A 573 -75.74 -46.12 -13.83
C ARG A 573 -74.47 -45.35 -13.32
N GLY A 574 -73.31 -45.99 -13.29
CA GLY A 574 -72.05 -45.35 -12.89
C GLY A 574 -70.85 -46.08 -13.44
N LEU A 575 -69.85 -45.36 -13.91
CA LEU A 575 -68.63 -45.87 -14.56
C LEU A 575 -67.52 -46.14 -13.56
N GLY A 576 -67.65 -45.73 -12.29
CA GLY A 576 -66.60 -45.85 -11.28
C GLY A 576 -65.37 -44.99 -11.56
N LEU A 577 -65.41 -44.03 -12.52
CA LEU A 577 -64.28 -43.19 -12.84
C LEU A 577 -64.33 -41.80 -12.17
N GLY A 578 -65.48 -41.33 -11.72
CA GLY A 578 -65.72 -40.02 -11.20
C GLY A 578 -64.86 -39.65 -10.00
N LEU A 579 -64.83 -40.46 -8.97
CA LEU A 579 -64.05 -40.20 -7.75
C LEU A 579 -62.52 -40.30 -8.01
N MET A 580 -62.08 -41.23 -8.86
CA MET A 580 -60.69 -41.36 -9.27
C MET A 580 -60.26 -40.15 -10.02
N ILE A 581 -61.03 -39.65 -11.00
CA ILE A 581 -60.71 -38.42 -11.74
C ILE A 581 -60.67 -37.20 -10.79
N SER A 582 -61.65 -37.11 -9.86
CA SER A 582 -61.69 -36.06 -8.86
C SER A 582 -60.43 -36.07 -7.97
N SER A 583 -60.00 -37.27 -7.53
CA SER A 583 -58.79 -37.44 -6.73
C SER A 583 -57.52 -36.97 -7.51
N HIS A 584 -57.39 -37.38 -8.77
CA HIS A 584 -56.27 -36.92 -9.63
C HIS A 584 -56.27 -35.42 -9.86
N ILE A 585 -57.44 -34.81 -10.06
CA ILE A 585 -57.55 -33.35 -10.23
C ILE A 585 -57.10 -32.65 -8.96
N VAL A 586 -57.57 -33.08 -7.80
CA VAL A 586 -57.23 -32.51 -6.51
C VAL A 586 -55.73 -32.68 -6.20
N GLN A 587 -55.14 -33.85 -6.49
CA GLN A 587 -53.72 -34.11 -6.37
C GLN A 587 -52.87 -33.22 -7.29
N ALA A 588 -53.33 -32.97 -8.52
CA ALA A 588 -52.67 -32.05 -9.46
C ALA A 588 -52.62 -30.59 -8.95
N PHE A 589 -53.55 -30.23 -8.07
CA PHE A 589 -53.55 -28.94 -7.38
C PHE A 589 -52.77 -28.96 -6.05
N GLY A 590 -52.08 -30.07 -5.74
CA GLY A 590 -51.33 -30.23 -4.49
C GLY A 590 -52.19 -30.50 -3.28
N GLY A 591 -53.44 -30.95 -3.50
CA GLY A 591 -54.39 -31.24 -2.47
C GLY A 591 -54.63 -32.74 -2.24
N SER A 592 -55.64 -33.08 -1.42
CA SER A 592 -56.11 -34.45 -1.13
C SER A 592 -57.64 -34.56 -1.16
N LEU A 593 -58.16 -35.73 -1.63
CA LEU A 593 -59.59 -36.08 -1.58
C LEU A 593 -59.75 -37.39 -0.82
N ARG A 594 -60.59 -37.40 0.20
CA ARG A 594 -60.92 -38.61 0.97
C ARG A 594 -62.34 -38.62 1.42
N ALA A 595 -62.87 -39.82 1.73
CA ALA A 595 -64.14 -39.99 2.41
C ALA A 595 -64.00 -39.78 3.92
N ALA A 596 -65.04 -39.25 4.58
CA ALA A 596 -65.07 -39.07 6.01
C ALA A 596 -65.18 -40.44 6.74
N GLN A 597 -64.51 -40.58 7.86
CA GLN A 597 -64.66 -41.73 8.75
C GLN A 597 -65.86 -41.50 9.66
N ALA A 598 -66.38 -42.58 10.29
CA ALA A 598 -67.63 -42.54 11.05
C ALA A 598 -67.70 -41.50 12.19
N GLY A 599 -66.57 -41.13 12.78
CA GLY A 599 -66.50 -40.09 13.83
C GLY A 599 -66.30 -38.64 13.29
N GLU A 600 -66.11 -38.44 11.98
CA GLU A 600 -65.87 -37.18 11.35
C GLU A 600 -67.09 -36.57 10.62
N LEU A 601 -68.22 -37.29 10.63
CA LEU A 601 -69.43 -36.88 9.93
C LEU A 601 -70.10 -35.68 10.62
N PRO A 602 -70.53 -34.62 9.86
CA PRO A 602 -71.38 -33.58 10.43
C PRO A 602 -72.69 -34.13 10.99
N ALA A 603 -73.24 -33.49 12.04
CA ALA A 603 -74.42 -33.93 12.74
C ALA A 603 -75.62 -34.12 11.77
N GLY A 604 -76.16 -35.36 11.76
CA GLY A 604 -77.31 -35.73 10.94
C GLY A 604 -76.98 -35.96 9.45
N MET A 605 -75.72 -36.20 9.13
CA MET A 605 -75.25 -36.60 7.79
C MET A 605 -74.82 -38.08 7.83
N GLY A 606 -75.07 -38.84 6.75
CA GLY A 606 -74.70 -40.23 6.64
C GLY A 606 -73.41 -40.48 5.89
N ALA A 607 -73.02 -39.58 4.98
CA ALA A 607 -71.74 -39.63 4.24
C ALA A 607 -71.18 -38.25 3.99
N ALA A 608 -69.86 -38.16 3.93
CA ALA A 608 -69.13 -36.91 3.55
C ALA A 608 -67.82 -37.18 2.81
N PHE A 609 -67.43 -36.26 1.98
CA PHE A 609 -66.13 -36.19 1.32
C PHE A 609 -65.42 -34.96 1.76
N PHE A 610 -64.11 -35.07 2.03
CA PHE A 610 -63.21 -34.00 2.35
C PHE A 610 -62.26 -33.72 1.14
N VAL A 611 -62.34 -32.51 0.66
CA VAL A 611 -61.39 -31.97 -0.38
C VAL A 611 -60.51 -31.00 0.32
N GLU A 612 -59.20 -31.26 0.37
CA GLU A 612 -58.20 -30.37 0.92
C GLU A 612 -57.40 -29.76 -0.22
N LEU A 613 -57.35 -28.44 -0.30
CA LEU A 613 -56.65 -27.68 -1.35
C LEU A 613 -55.79 -26.58 -0.73
N PRO A 614 -54.64 -26.21 -1.36
CA PRO A 614 -53.88 -25.06 -0.91
C PRO A 614 -54.79 -23.82 -0.87
N ALA A 615 -54.81 -23.11 0.27
CA ALA A 615 -55.54 -21.87 0.39
C ALA A 615 -54.88 -20.80 -0.48
N ALA A 616 -55.67 -20.00 -1.20
CA ALA A 616 -55.14 -18.77 -1.79
C ALA A 616 -54.92 -17.77 -0.67
N GLU A 617 -53.75 -17.16 -0.59
CA GLU A 617 -53.52 -16.07 0.34
C GLU A 617 -54.55 -14.97 0.02
N SER A 618 -55.38 -14.62 1.02
CA SER A 618 -56.30 -13.51 0.91
C SER A 618 -55.46 -12.25 0.76
N GLY A 619 -55.37 -11.72 -0.43
CA GLY A 619 -54.78 -10.38 -0.64
C GLY A 619 -55.52 -9.42 0.27
N ALA A 620 -54.74 -8.82 1.23
CA ALA A 620 -55.19 -7.78 2.12
C ALA A 620 -55.56 -6.51 1.31
#